data_bc70b7f096286f063f9a8af6c459ab0e
#
_entry.id   bc70b7f096286f063f9a8af6c459ab0e
#
_cell.length_a   1.000
_cell.length_b   1.000
_cell.length_c   1.000
_cell.angle_alpha   90.00
_cell.angle_beta   90.00
_cell.angle_gamma   90.00
#
_symmetry.space_group_name_H-M   'P 1'
#
loop_
_entity.id
_entity.type
_entity.pdbx_description
1 polymer ?
#
loop_
_entity_poly.entity_id
_entity_poly.type
_entity_poly.pdbx_seq_one_letter_code
_entity_poly.pdbx_strand_id
1 'polypeptide(L)'
;MGQSPVSLRLLSWLAYLGGGAVMVAQAVALSDGRQRVLPLALLLAFCSPYPVRFAIEGKSYALLVLLVALAWWWRRAERSVAYGVVAALAGLTHFYGLFLMLAAAAWDGASRRWHLAGAAVLGAIPALGWIIYSADYLFSARSGSWIGPPDFALLEESLARALGLWPLPKLLLLVVLIG
;
A
#
# COMPACT_ATOMS: atom_id res chain seq x y z
N MET A 1 22.90 -0.98 23.59
CA MET A 1 21.44 -0.79 23.71
C MET A 1 20.78 -2.06 23.23
N GLY A 2 20.06 -2.79 24.10
CA GLY A 2 19.42 -4.06 23.74
C GLY A 2 18.27 -3.82 22.75
N GLN A 3 18.36 -4.44 21.59
CA GLN A 3 17.26 -4.47 20.61
C GLN A 3 16.17 -5.37 21.18
N SER A 4 15.19 -4.79 21.87
CA SER A 4 14.03 -5.57 22.29
C SER A 4 13.14 -5.88 21.10
N PRO A 5 12.49 -7.06 21.02
CA PRO A 5 11.53 -7.36 19.97
C PRO A 5 10.40 -6.31 19.87
N VAL A 6 10.09 -5.63 20.94
CA VAL A 6 9.10 -4.56 21.01
C VAL A 6 9.56 -3.31 20.26
N SER A 7 10.80 -2.87 20.46
CA SER A 7 11.32 -1.66 19.80
C SER A 7 11.39 -1.83 18.28
N LEU A 8 11.71 -3.03 17.79
CA LEU A 8 11.78 -3.33 16.36
C LEU A 8 10.40 -3.33 15.69
N ARG A 9 9.34 -3.64 16.43
CA ARG A 9 7.96 -3.73 15.93
C ARG A 9 7.13 -2.47 16.17
N LEU A 10 7.60 -1.58 17.02
CA LEU A 10 6.84 -0.39 17.43
C LEU A 10 6.41 0.47 16.24
N LEU A 11 7.32 0.72 15.29
CA LEU A 11 7.01 1.49 14.08
C LEU A 11 5.92 0.81 13.23
N SER A 12 6.02 -0.51 13.05
CA SER A 12 5.00 -1.27 12.30
C SER A 12 3.64 -1.23 12.98
N TRP A 13 3.60 -1.31 14.31
CA TRP A 13 2.37 -1.20 15.09
C TRP A 13 1.73 0.19 14.98
N LEU A 14 2.53 1.25 15.14
CA LEU A 14 2.05 2.62 15.00
C LEU A 14 1.56 2.89 13.58
N ALA A 15 2.29 2.43 12.58
CA ALA A 15 1.91 2.55 11.18
C ALA A 15 0.60 1.78 10.87
N TYR A 16 0.43 0.59 11.43
CA TYR A 16 -0.79 -0.19 11.31
C TYR A 16 -2.00 0.53 11.91
N LEU A 17 -1.87 1.01 13.15
CA LEU A 17 -2.95 1.74 13.82
C LEU A 17 -3.28 3.05 13.08
N GLY A 18 -2.26 3.81 12.70
CA GLY A 18 -2.43 5.05 11.94
C GLY A 18 -3.06 4.81 10.56
N GLY A 19 -2.57 3.83 9.82
CA GLY A 19 -3.09 3.44 8.50
C GLY A 19 -4.55 3.00 8.58
N GLY A 20 -4.87 2.15 9.55
CA GLY A 20 -6.24 1.71 9.81
C GLY A 20 -7.18 2.88 10.14
N ALA A 21 -6.74 3.78 11.02
CA ALA A 21 -7.53 4.98 11.36
C ALA A 21 -7.79 5.88 10.16
N VAL A 22 -6.77 6.12 9.31
CA VAL A 22 -6.92 6.91 8.07
C VAL A 22 -7.87 6.22 7.10
N MET A 23 -7.78 4.91 6.91
CA MET A 23 -8.69 4.16 6.03
C MET A 23 -10.13 4.22 6.53
N VAL A 24 -10.36 4.04 7.82
CA VAL A 24 -11.72 4.14 8.43
C VAL A 24 -12.28 5.55 8.24
N ALA A 25 -11.50 6.59 8.52
CA ALA A 25 -11.92 7.98 8.32
C ALA A 25 -12.29 8.26 6.85
N GLN A 26 -11.52 7.73 5.91
CA GLN A 26 -11.83 7.85 4.48
C GLN A 26 -13.11 7.08 4.09
N ALA A 27 -13.31 5.87 4.59
CA ALA A 27 -14.51 5.08 4.33
C ALA A 27 -15.77 5.80 4.81
N VAL A 28 -15.74 6.39 6.01
CA VAL A 28 -16.84 7.19 6.55
C VAL A 28 -17.07 8.46 5.71
N ALA A 29 -15.99 9.16 5.33
CA ALA A 29 -16.10 10.36 4.49
C ALA A 29 -16.64 10.06 3.08
N LEU A 30 -16.30 8.89 2.51
CA LEU A 30 -16.81 8.43 1.21
C LEU A 30 -18.28 8.03 1.24
N SER A 31 -18.77 7.64 2.40
CA SER A 31 -20.16 7.23 2.60
C SER A 31 -21.09 8.37 3.02
N ASP A 32 -20.71 9.64 2.76
CA ASP A 32 -21.43 10.83 3.17
C ASP A 32 -21.73 10.87 4.68
N GLY A 33 -20.79 10.36 5.49
CA GLY A 33 -20.91 10.33 6.95
C GLY A 33 -21.85 9.25 7.48
N ARG A 34 -22.28 8.29 6.67
CA ARG A 34 -23.14 7.21 7.11
C ARG A 34 -22.47 6.32 8.15
N GLN A 35 -22.84 6.48 9.40
CA GLN A 35 -22.28 5.71 10.54
C GLN A 35 -22.42 4.19 10.39
N ARG A 36 -23.35 3.72 9.55
CA ARG A 36 -23.55 2.28 9.26
C ARG A 36 -22.34 1.62 8.61
N VAL A 37 -21.46 2.41 7.95
CA VAL A 37 -20.22 1.89 7.32
C VAL A 37 -19.11 1.69 8.35
N LEU A 38 -19.18 2.37 9.49
CA LEU A 38 -18.12 2.35 10.50
C LEU A 38 -17.76 0.95 11.02
N PRO A 39 -18.71 0.07 11.41
CA PRO A 39 -18.36 -1.26 11.90
C PRO A 39 -17.63 -2.11 10.85
N LEU A 40 -18.08 -2.04 9.58
CA LEU A 40 -17.44 -2.76 8.49
C LEU A 40 -16.06 -2.19 8.18
N ALA A 41 -15.90 -0.86 8.17
CA ALA A 41 -14.62 -0.22 7.96
C ALA A 41 -13.60 -0.57 9.05
N LEU A 42 -14.03 -0.58 10.32
CA LEU A 42 -13.19 -1.02 11.45
C LEU A 42 -12.79 -2.49 11.31
N LEU A 43 -13.75 -3.36 10.99
CA LEU A 43 -13.48 -4.78 10.79
C LEU A 43 -12.44 -5.00 9.67
N LEU A 44 -12.64 -4.37 8.51
CA LEU A 44 -11.74 -4.52 7.38
C LEU A 44 -10.35 -3.92 7.65
N ALA A 45 -10.28 -2.76 8.30
CA ALA A 45 -9.01 -2.10 8.57
C ALA A 45 -8.18 -2.82 9.64
N PHE A 46 -8.82 -3.38 10.68
CA PHE A 46 -8.12 -3.90 11.86
C PHE A 46 -8.19 -5.42 12.04
N CYS A 47 -9.07 -6.11 11.32
CA CYS A 47 -9.21 -7.56 11.44
C CYS A 47 -8.82 -8.31 10.17
N SER A 48 -8.47 -7.62 9.08
CA SER A 48 -7.99 -8.28 7.87
C SER A 48 -6.65 -8.96 8.11
N PRO A 49 -6.45 -10.20 7.62
CA PRO A 49 -5.26 -11.00 7.93
C PRO A 49 -3.94 -10.35 7.56
N TYR A 50 -3.86 -9.69 6.40
CA TYR A 50 -2.62 -9.07 5.93
C TYR A 50 -2.19 -7.84 6.73
N PRO A 51 -3.03 -6.84 6.99
CA PRO A 51 -2.66 -5.72 7.85
C PRO A 51 -2.18 -6.17 9.23
N VAL A 52 -2.86 -7.14 9.85
CA VAL A 52 -2.47 -7.71 11.15
C VAL A 52 -1.10 -8.39 11.05
N ARG A 53 -0.89 -9.21 10.03
CA ARG A 53 0.39 -9.88 9.79
C ARG A 53 1.52 -8.87 9.62
N PHE A 54 1.33 -7.82 8.83
CA PHE A 54 2.35 -6.79 8.60
C PHE A 54 2.68 -5.97 9.85
N ALA A 55 1.71 -5.79 10.75
CA ALA A 55 1.96 -5.17 12.04
C ALA A 55 2.91 -6.00 12.92
N ILE A 56 2.83 -7.33 12.82
CA ILE A 56 3.60 -8.27 13.66
C ILE A 56 5.00 -8.53 13.07
N GLU A 57 5.13 -8.59 11.75
CA GLU A 57 6.39 -8.98 11.08
C GLU A 57 7.53 -7.98 11.26
N GLY A 58 7.28 -6.75 11.69
CA GLY A 58 8.32 -5.71 11.86
C GLY A 58 8.97 -5.27 10.55
N LYS A 59 8.30 -5.50 9.42
CA LYS A 59 8.71 -5.08 8.08
C LYS A 59 8.06 -3.74 7.70
N SER A 60 8.55 -3.13 6.64
CA SER A 60 8.08 -1.83 6.14
C SER A 60 6.65 -1.83 5.55
N TYR A 61 6.00 -2.99 5.42
CA TYR A 61 4.68 -3.09 4.77
C TYR A 61 3.58 -2.33 5.51
N ALA A 62 3.56 -2.35 6.83
CA ALA A 62 2.59 -1.57 7.61
C ALA A 62 2.78 -0.06 7.37
N LEU A 63 4.04 0.39 7.30
CA LEU A 63 4.37 1.78 6.97
C LEU A 63 3.93 2.12 5.54
N LEU A 64 4.15 1.22 4.58
CA LEU A 64 3.67 1.39 3.22
C LEU A 64 2.14 1.57 3.16
N VAL A 65 1.37 0.75 3.87
CA VAL A 65 -0.09 0.86 3.94
C VAL A 65 -0.51 2.22 4.49
N LEU A 66 0.11 2.69 5.57
CA LEU A 66 -0.14 4.03 6.11
C LEU A 66 0.16 5.12 5.08
N LEU A 67 1.31 5.06 4.41
CA LEU A 67 1.71 6.07 3.43
C LEU A 67 0.77 6.08 2.22
N VAL A 68 0.36 4.91 1.73
CA VAL A 68 -0.64 4.81 0.65
C VAL A 68 -1.99 5.38 1.08
N ALA A 69 -2.45 5.10 2.30
CA ALA A 69 -3.68 5.66 2.83
C ALA A 69 -3.61 7.19 2.94
N LEU A 70 -2.49 7.74 3.42
CA LEU A 70 -2.25 9.18 3.48
C LEU A 70 -2.14 9.80 2.09
N ALA A 71 -1.45 9.15 1.13
CA ALA A 71 -1.36 9.62 -0.24
C ALA A 71 -2.76 9.76 -0.86
N TRP A 72 -3.61 8.75 -0.66
CA TRP A 72 -4.99 8.78 -1.12
C TRP A 72 -5.81 9.89 -0.46
N TRP A 73 -5.61 10.12 0.83
CA TRP A 73 -6.24 11.22 1.58
C TRP A 73 -5.88 12.59 0.98
N TRP A 74 -4.58 12.87 0.83
CA TRP A 74 -4.10 14.15 0.31
C TRP A 74 -4.43 14.35 -1.16
N ARG A 75 -4.39 13.28 -1.95
CA ARG A 75 -4.82 13.29 -3.35
C ARG A 75 -6.29 13.70 -3.49
N ARG A 76 -7.17 13.18 -2.66
CA ARG A 76 -8.59 13.57 -2.64
C ARG A 76 -8.81 14.99 -2.14
N ALA A 77 -8.03 15.43 -1.19
CA ALA A 77 -8.07 16.80 -0.67
C ALA A 77 -7.39 17.83 -1.60
N GLU A 78 -6.94 17.42 -2.80
CA GLU A 78 -6.24 18.26 -3.79
C GLU A 78 -4.96 18.92 -3.23
N ARG A 79 -4.35 18.35 -2.19
CA ARG A 79 -3.14 18.86 -1.54
C ARG A 79 -1.88 18.29 -2.22
N SER A 80 -1.53 18.81 -3.41
CA SER A 80 -0.47 18.28 -4.26
C SER A 80 0.89 18.14 -3.57
N VAL A 81 1.30 19.15 -2.77
CA VAL A 81 2.60 19.08 -2.07
C VAL A 81 2.63 17.94 -1.06
N ALA A 82 1.61 17.84 -0.18
CA ALA A 82 1.53 16.77 0.81
C ALA A 82 1.43 15.40 0.13
N TYR A 83 0.67 15.30 -0.96
CA TYR A 83 0.57 14.10 -1.77
C TYR A 83 1.93 13.70 -2.37
N GLY A 84 2.68 14.63 -2.96
CA GLY A 84 4.00 14.38 -3.54
C GLY A 84 5.02 13.91 -2.49
N VAL A 85 5.04 14.54 -1.31
CA VAL A 85 5.91 14.12 -0.19
C VAL A 85 5.61 12.70 0.25
N VAL A 86 4.33 12.38 0.45
CA VAL A 86 3.92 11.03 0.88
C VAL A 86 4.16 10.00 -0.24
N ALA A 87 3.99 10.38 -1.51
CA ALA A 87 4.33 9.52 -2.65
C ALA A 87 5.83 9.18 -2.67
N ALA A 88 6.70 10.17 -2.39
CA ALA A 88 8.14 9.94 -2.27
C ALA A 88 8.48 8.95 -1.15
N LEU A 89 7.90 9.15 0.04
CA LEU A 89 8.09 8.25 1.18
C LEU A 89 7.59 6.84 0.88
N ALA A 90 6.43 6.70 0.23
CA ALA A 90 5.89 5.39 -0.16
C ALA A 90 6.80 4.66 -1.16
N GLY A 91 7.31 5.39 -2.18
CA GLY A 91 8.25 4.85 -3.16
C GLY A 91 9.58 4.41 -2.54
N LEU A 92 10.14 5.20 -1.63
CA LEU A 92 11.35 4.86 -0.88
C LEU A 92 11.15 3.72 0.11
N THR A 93 9.92 3.54 0.62
CA THR A 93 9.61 2.46 1.56
C THR A 93 9.56 1.10 0.85
N HIS A 94 8.99 1.05 -0.35
CA HIS A 94 8.88 -0.19 -1.12
C HIS A 94 8.55 0.07 -2.59
N PHE A 95 9.05 -0.77 -3.50
CA PHE A 95 8.78 -0.67 -4.95
C PHE A 95 7.28 -0.70 -5.28
N TYR A 96 6.47 -1.43 -4.53
CA TYR A 96 5.02 -1.41 -4.72
C TYR A 96 4.42 -0.02 -4.49
N GLY A 97 4.97 0.75 -3.54
CA GLY A 97 4.60 2.15 -3.35
C GLY A 97 4.90 3.00 -4.58
N LEU A 98 6.11 2.85 -5.15
CA LEU A 98 6.49 3.55 -6.37
C LEU A 98 5.54 3.22 -7.53
N PHE A 99 5.29 1.93 -7.80
CA PHE A 99 4.42 1.53 -8.90
C PHE A 99 2.99 2.02 -8.72
N LEU A 100 2.46 1.96 -7.50
CA LEU A 100 1.12 2.45 -7.19
C LEU A 100 1.00 3.96 -7.39
N MET A 101 2.02 4.74 -6.98
CA MET A 101 2.02 6.19 -7.16
C MET A 101 2.18 6.58 -8.64
N LEU A 102 2.96 5.86 -9.42
CA LEU A 102 3.07 6.07 -10.86
C LEU A 102 1.77 5.72 -11.60
N ALA A 103 1.09 4.65 -11.20
CA ALA A 103 -0.23 4.31 -11.73
C ALA A 103 -1.27 5.40 -11.39
N ALA A 104 -1.25 5.92 -10.17
CA ALA A 104 -2.10 7.04 -9.77
C ALA A 104 -1.77 8.32 -10.55
N ALA A 105 -0.49 8.59 -10.83
CA ALA A 105 -0.05 9.72 -11.67
C ALA A 105 -0.58 9.60 -13.10
N ALA A 106 -0.51 8.39 -13.70
CA ALA A 106 -1.05 8.14 -15.02
C ALA A 106 -2.57 8.36 -15.07
N TRP A 107 -3.30 7.89 -14.06
CA TRP A 107 -4.73 8.13 -13.93
C TRP A 107 -5.06 9.62 -13.78
N ASP A 108 -4.32 10.34 -12.92
CA ASP A 108 -4.54 11.78 -12.73
C ASP A 108 -4.23 12.57 -14.01
N GLY A 109 -3.18 12.20 -14.74
CA GLY A 109 -2.86 12.77 -16.04
C GLY A 109 -3.97 12.55 -17.08
N ALA A 110 -4.47 11.32 -17.19
CA ALA A 110 -5.60 10.98 -18.05
C ALA A 110 -6.87 11.74 -17.65
N SER A 111 -7.07 11.99 -16.36
CA SER A 111 -8.18 12.76 -15.81
C SER A 111 -7.93 14.28 -15.81
N ARG A 112 -6.86 14.76 -16.47
CA ARG A 112 -6.46 16.17 -16.56
C ARG A 112 -6.14 16.86 -15.23
N ARG A 113 -5.85 16.09 -14.18
CA ARG A 113 -5.45 16.60 -12.86
C ARG A 113 -3.91 16.74 -12.80
N TRP A 114 -3.35 17.58 -13.70
CA TRP A 114 -1.92 17.67 -13.96
C TRP A 114 -1.07 18.02 -12.73
N HIS A 115 -1.59 18.83 -11.81
CA HIS A 115 -0.90 19.20 -10.57
C HIS A 115 -0.70 17.99 -9.63
N LEU A 116 -1.64 17.05 -9.59
CA LEU A 116 -1.50 15.81 -8.83
C LEU A 116 -0.60 14.80 -9.56
N ALA A 117 -0.79 14.65 -10.87
CA ALA A 117 0.09 13.83 -11.68
C ALA A 117 1.56 14.26 -11.55
N GLY A 118 1.81 15.56 -11.68
CA GLY A 118 3.14 16.14 -11.49
C GLY A 118 3.70 15.91 -10.08
N ALA A 119 2.89 16.08 -9.05
CA ALA A 119 3.29 15.85 -7.67
C ALA A 119 3.72 14.38 -7.43
N ALA A 120 2.96 13.41 -7.97
CA ALA A 120 3.31 11.99 -7.83
C ALA A 120 4.57 11.63 -8.62
N VAL A 121 4.74 12.15 -9.84
CA VAL A 121 5.95 11.95 -10.66
C VAL A 121 7.18 12.53 -9.96
N LEU A 122 7.10 13.77 -9.46
CA LEU A 122 8.18 14.38 -8.69
C LEU A 122 8.50 13.59 -7.43
N GLY A 123 7.45 13.09 -6.74
CA GLY A 123 7.60 12.21 -5.60
C GLY A 123 8.25 10.85 -5.92
N ALA A 124 8.16 10.39 -7.17
CA ALA A 124 8.80 9.15 -7.59
C ALA A 124 10.32 9.29 -7.81
N ILE A 125 10.83 10.52 -8.04
CA ILE A 125 12.24 10.76 -8.39
C ILE A 125 13.22 10.17 -7.38
N PRO A 126 13.08 10.33 -6.05
CA PRO A 126 14.03 9.76 -5.09
C PRO A 126 14.11 8.23 -5.16
N ALA A 127 12.98 7.55 -5.33
CA ALA A 127 12.94 6.10 -5.45
C ALA A 127 13.54 5.62 -6.78
N LEU A 128 13.27 6.30 -7.88
CA LEU A 128 13.89 6.02 -9.19
C LEU A 128 15.40 6.23 -9.13
N GLY A 129 15.86 7.32 -8.51
CA GLY A 129 17.30 7.58 -8.30
C GLY A 129 17.97 6.46 -7.51
N TRP A 130 17.31 5.97 -6.46
CA TRP A 130 17.78 4.81 -5.68
C TRP A 130 17.86 3.54 -6.53
N ILE A 131 16.86 3.26 -7.37
CA ILE A 131 16.85 2.08 -8.27
C ILE A 131 18.01 2.17 -9.26
N ILE A 132 18.24 3.34 -9.86
CA ILE A 132 19.35 3.54 -10.80
C ILE A 132 20.70 3.32 -10.09
N TYR A 133 20.86 3.92 -8.90
CA TYR A 133 22.09 3.79 -8.11
C TYR A 133 22.36 2.33 -7.72
N SER A 134 21.34 1.57 -7.38
CA SER A 134 21.46 0.18 -6.94
C SER A 134 21.23 -0.85 -8.05
N ALA A 135 21.18 -0.43 -9.31
CA ALA A 135 20.81 -1.28 -10.45
C ALA A 135 21.70 -2.53 -10.56
N ASP A 136 23.02 -2.37 -10.44
CA ASP A 136 23.97 -3.48 -10.52
C ASP A 136 23.72 -4.54 -9.45
N TYR A 137 23.33 -4.11 -8.24
CA TYR A 137 22.98 -5.02 -7.16
C TYR A 137 21.61 -5.67 -7.38
N LEU A 138 20.61 -4.88 -7.77
CA LEU A 138 19.24 -5.36 -7.95
C LEU A 138 19.09 -6.35 -9.10
N PHE A 139 19.82 -6.13 -10.19
CA PHE A 139 19.75 -6.97 -11.40
C PHE A 139 20.88 -8.01 -11.49
N SER A 140 21.79 -8.07 -10.50
CA SER A 140 22.78 -9.12 -10.45
C SER A 140 22.14 -10.48 -10.12
N ALA A 141 22.74 -11.56 -10.62
CA ALA A 141 22.29 -12.93 -10.37
C ALA A 141 22.22 -13.30 -8.86
N ARG A 142 22.81 -12.48 -7.98
CA ARG A 142 22.79 -12.63 -6.52
C ARG A 142 21.52 -12.06 -5.85
N SER A 143 20.75 -11.21 -6.51
CA SER A 143 19.54 -10.62 -5.96
C SER A 143 18.35 -11.58 -5.86
N GLY A 144 18.57 -12.84 -6.19
CA GLY A 144 17.78 -13.95 -5.68
C GLY A 144 16.56 -14.34 -6.47
N SER A 145 16.71 -15.47 -7.01
CA SER A 145 15.69 -16.34 -7.57
C SER A 145 14.80 -17.05 -6.53
N TRP A 146 14.66 -16.51 -5.31
CA TRP A 146 13.74 -17.12 -4.33
C TRP A 146 12.26 -16.83 -4.66
N ILE A 147 12.00 -15.87 -5.55
CA ILE A 147 10.68 -15.63 -6.11
C ILE A 147 10.64 -16.38 -7.45
N GLY A 148 9.76 -17.36 -7.56
CA GLY A 148 9.50 -18.04 -8.83
C GLY A 148 8.97 -17.07 -9.88
N PRO A 149 9.03 -17.44 -11.17
CA PRO A 149 8.46 -16.63 -12.24
C PRO A 149 6.97 -16.41 -11.97
N PRO A 150 6.44 -15.20 -12.25
CA PRO A 150 5.02 -14.91 -12.07
C PRO A 150 4.20 -15.78 -13.02
N ASP A 151 3.30 -16.56 -12.46
CA ASP A 151 2.33 -17.36 -13.19
C ASP A 151 0.89 -17.04 -12.76
N PHE A 152 -0.06 -17.67 -13.43
CA PHE A 152 -1.49 -17.46 -13.14
C PHE A 152 -1.87 -17.97 -11.74
N ALA A 153 -1.23 -19.02 -11.26
CA ALA A 153 -1.47 -19.58 -9.93
C ALA A 153 -1.00 -18.62 -8.84
N LEU A 154 0.14 -17.97 -9.02
CA LEU A 154 0.65 -16.95 -8.09
C LEU A 154 -0.27 -15.73 -8.06
N LEU A 155 -0.82 -15.29 -9.20
CA LEU A 155 -1.78 -14.19 -9.26
C LEU A 155 -3.06 -14.54 -8.49
N GLU A 156 -3.63 -15.72 -8.75
CA GLU A 156 -4.82 -16.21 -8.07
C GLU A 156 -4.63 -16.31 -6.56
N GLU A 157 -3.52 -16.91 -6.13
CA GLU A 157 -3.18 -17.02 -4.71
C GLU A 157 -2.99 -15.65 -4.07
N SER A 158 -2.33 -14.73 -4.76
CA SER A 158 -2.10 -13.37 -4.26
C SER A 158 -3.42 -12.61 -4.08
N LEU A 159 -4.34 -12.72 -5.03
CA LEU A 159 -5.67 -12.11 -4.94
C LEU A 159 -6.49 -12.75 -3.81
N ALA A 160 -6.51 -14.07 -3.71
CA ALA A 160 -7.22 -14.78 -2.65
C ALA A 160 -6.71 -14.38 -1.26
N ARG A 161 -5.40 -14.29 -1.10
CA ARG A 161 -4.76 -13.84 0.14
C ARG A 161 -5.07 -12.38 0.44
N ALA A 162 -5.00 -11.49 -0.56
CA ALA A 162 -5.28 -10.07 -0.39
C ALA A 162 -6.72 -9.80 0.07
N LEU A 163 -7.66 -10.59 -0.41
CA LEU A 163 -9.07 -10.51 -0.04
C LEU A 163 -9.40 -11.26 1.26
N GLY A 164 -8.42 -11.93 1.89
CA GLY A 164 -8.64 -12.77 3.07
C GLY A 164 -9.43 -14.06 2.78
N LEU A 165 -9.49 -14.46 1.51
CA LEU A 165 -10.27 -15.62 1.05
C LEU A 165 -9.45 -16.91 0.98
N TRP A 166 -8.19 -16.88 1.36
CA TRP A 166 -7.35 -18.06 1.42
C TRP A 166 -7.61 -18.87 2.71
N PRO A 167 -7.87 -20.18 2.66
CA PRO A 167 -7.87 -21.10 1.50
C PRO A 167 -9.27 -21.39 0.91
N LEU A 168 -10.10 -20.39 0.70
CA LEU A 168 -11.45 -20.60 0.20
C LEU A 168 -11.48 -21.16 -1.24
N PRO A 169 -12.53 -21.91 -1.61
CA PRO A 169 -12.69 -22.46 -2.95
C PRO A 169 -12.67 -21.36 -4.04
N LYS A 170 -12.04 -21.65 -5.17
CA LYS A 170 -11.90 -20.74 -6.32
C LYS A 170 -13.23 -20.15 -6.83
N LEU A 171 -14.33 -20.88 -6.68
CA LEU A 171 -15.68 -20.42 -7.03
C LEU A 171 -16.12 -19.19 -6.22
N LEU A 172 -15.75 -19.11 -4.94
CA LEU A 172 -16.09 -17.96 -4.09
C LEU A 172 -15.30 -16.71 -4.48
N LEU A 173 -14.06 -16.88 -4.96
CA LEU A 173 -13.25 -15.80 -5.50
C LEU A 173 -13.92 -15.18 -6.74
N LEU A 174 -14.46 -16.01 -7.61
CA LEU A 174 -15.18 -15.59 -8.82
C LEU A 174 -16.44 -14.80 -8.47
N VAL A 175 -17.20 -15.25 -7.46
CA VAL A 175 -18.40 -14.55 -6.97
C VAL A 175 -18.06 -13.17 -6.40
N VAL A 176 -16.97 -13.03 -5.65
CA VAL A 176 -16.52 -11.75 -5.08
C VAL A 176 -15.98 -10.79 -6.15
N LEU A 177 -15.44 -11.31 -7.26
CA LEU A 177 -14.93 -10.48 -8.37
C LEU A 177 -16.02 -10.01 -9.33
N ILE A 178 -17.17 -10.70 -9.38
CA ILE A 178 -18.27 -10.42 -10.31
C ILE A 178 -19.41 -9.64 -9.61
N GLY A 179 -19.56 -9.76 -8.29
CA GLY A 179 -20.60 -9.10 -7.48
C GLY A 179 -20.18 -7.76 -6.95
#